data_f2994ab96d7682a0baa2d45923d0f485
#
_entry.id   f2994ab96d7682a0baa2d45923d0f485
#
_cell.length_a   1.000
_cell.length_b   1.000
_cell.length_c   1.000
_cell.angle_alpha   90.00
_cell.angle_beta   90.00
_cell.angle_gamma   90.00
#
_symmetry.space_group_name_H-M   'P 1'
#
loop_
_entity.id
_entity.type
_entity.pdbx_description
1 polymer ?
#
loop_
_entity_poly.entity_id
_entity_poly.type
_entity_poly.pdbx_seq_one_letter_code
_entity_poly.pdbx_strand_id
1 'polypeptide(L)'
;MKDLEKKIKENQTRNKKFMKEFNNLIKEIRKCNICEDKFGFKPHPVVIGSATSKIVQISQAPSKTVDATLKPFTDQSGKKLKYEWYQITDEEFYNPDNFFITALAHCYPGKDKNGNDKAPPKICYEKWIKKELEYIDNKLYIIIGAKAAKTFFPDEDYNDLIFKNNILFNKPAIVLPHPSPLNIKWFKDNPDFMKKRIIEIRKIINDTLNKN
;
A
#
# COMPACT_ATOMS: atom_id res chain seq x y z
N MET A 1 7.76 17.71 -38.07
CA MET A 1 8.55 16.54 -37.67
C MET A 1 9.63 16.85 -36.60
N LYS A 2 10.57 17.76 -36.86
CA LYS A 2 11.66 18.10 -35.88
C LYS A 2 11.16 18.55 -34.51
N ASP A 3 10.07 19.27 -34.41
CA ASP A 3 9.51 19.76 -33.13
C ASP A 3 8.87 18.61 -32.30
N LEU A 4 8.26 17.63 -32.96
CA LEU A 4 7.71 16.44 -32.32
C LEU A 4 8.84 15.53 -31.78
N GLU A 5 9.89 15.34 -32.57
CA GLU A 5 11.08 14.56 -32.16
C GLU A 5 11.78 15.21 -30.95
N LYS A 6 11.88 16.54 -30.92
CA LYS A 6 12.43 17.29 -29.78
C LYS A 6 11.59 17.08 -28.54
N LYS A 7 10.26 17.21 -28.60
CA LYS A 7 9.35 16.98 -27.46
C LYS A 7 9.42 15.53 -26.96
N ILE A 8 9.54 14.55 -27.85
CA ILE A 8 9.69 13.13 -27.46
C ILE A 8 11.00 12.94 -26.68
N LYS A 9 12.14 13.47 -27.17
CA LYS A 9 13.44 13.39 -26.48
C LYS A 9 13.41 14.07 -25.11
N GLU A 10 12.79 15.24 -24.99
CA GLU A 10 12.65 15.96 -23.73
C GLU A 10 11.80 15.15 -22.72
N ASN A 11 10.70 14.55 -23.16
CA ASN A 11 9.87 13.68 -22.32
C ASN A 11 10.63 12.42 -21.88
N GLN A 12 11.37 11.77 -22.77
CA GLN A 12 12.18 10.61 -22.43
C GLN A 12 13.27 10.95 -21.42
N THR A 13 13.91 12.10 -21.55
CA THR A 13 14.95 12.57 -20.62
C THR A 13 14.34 12.86 -19.25
N ARG A 14 13.19 13.51 -19.20
CA ARG A 14 12.45 13.79 -17.98
C ARG A 14 12.02 12.49 -17.27
N ASN A 15 11.50 11.52 -18.02
CA ASN A 15 11.10 10.23 -17.47
C ASN A 15 12.32 9.45 -16.91
N LYS A 16 13.46 9.45 -17.60
CA LYS A 16 14.69 8.82 -17.10
C LYS A 16 15.17 9.46 -15.80
N LYS A 17 15.14 10.78 -15.70
CA LYS A 17 15.50 11.51 -14.47
C LYS A 17 14.57 11.13 -13.33
N PHE A 18 13.26 11.16 -13.56
CA PHE A 18 12.22 10.81 -12.58
C PHE A 18 12.40 9.37 -12.05
N MET A 19 12.58 8.40 -12.93
CA MET A 19 12.84 7.00 -12.55
C MET A 19 14.14 6.84 -11.75
N LYS A 20 15.19 7.61 -12.08
CA LYS A 20 16.44 7.61 -11.31
C LYS A 20 16.23 8.14 -9.89
N GLU A 21 15.48 9.23 -9.74
CA GLU A 21 15.17 9.83 -8.44
C GLU A 21 14.33 8.88 -7.58
N PHE A 22 13.29 8.26 -8.13
CA PHE A 22 12.53 7.21 -7.47
C PHE A 22 13.41 6.06 -6.99
N ASN A 23 14.23 5.50 -7.87
CA ASN A 23 15.12 4.39 -7.52
C ASN A 23 16.12 4.77 -6.42
N ASN A 24 16.60 6.02 -6.40
CA ASN A 24 17.45 6.51 -5.31
C ASN A 24 16.68 6.60 -4.00
N LEU A 25 15.45 7.13 -4.01
CA LEU A 25 14.59 7.16 -2.83
C LEU A 25 14.37 5.74 -2.25
N ILE A 26 14.06 4.76 -3.09
CA ILE A 26 13.89 3.36 -2.65
C ILE A 26 15.19 2.79 -2.05
N LYS A 27 16.35 3.13 -2.61
CA LYS A 27 17.65 2.71 -2.02
C LYS A 27 17.89 3.35 -0.65
N GLU A 28 17.53 4.62 -0.48
CA GLU A 28 17.64 5.32 0.82
C GLU A 28 16.69 4.71 1.86
N ILE A 29 15.45 4.41 1.48
CA ILE A 29 14.49 3.74 2.35
C ILE A 29 15.03 2.40 2.82
N ARG A 30 15.56 1.58 1.91
CA ARG A 30 16.11 0.25 2.25
C ARG A 30 17.33 0.30 3.18
N LYS A 31 18.02 1.43 3.25
CA LYS A 31 19.16 1.67 4.16
C LYS A 31 18.77 2.42 5.43
N CYS A 32 17.48 2.72 5.63
CA CYS A 32 17.03 3.52 6.76
C CYS A 32 17.21 2.74 8.08
N ASN A 33 17.90 3.35 9.04
CA ASN A 33 18.13 2.82 10.39
C ASN A 33 17.58 3.71 11.52
N ILE A 34 16.81 4.74 11.20
CA ILE A 34 16.32 5.75 12.16
C ILE A 34 15.60 5.13 13.37
N CYS A 35 14.91 4.03 13.17
CA CYS A 35 14.15 3.38 14.25
C CYS A 35 15.03 2.61 15.22
N GLU A 36 16.24 2.22 14.87
CA GLU A 36 17.21 1.60 15.77
C GLU A 36 17.62 2.57 16.87
N ASP A 37 18.00 3.77 16.47
CA ASP A 37 18.44 4.81 17.41
C ASP A 37 17.28 5.37 18.26
N LYS A 38 16.10 5.56 17.66
CA LYS A 38 14.98 6.26 18.30
C LYS A 38 14.04 5.35 19.08
N PHE A 39 13.90 4.09 18.70
CA PHE A 39 12.88 3.18 19.24
C PHE A 39 13.45 1.83 19.66
N GLY A 40 14.76 1.59 19.49
CA GLY A 40 15.47 0.40 19.96
C GLY A 40 15.08 -0.89 19.24
N PHE A 41 14.61 -0.84 18.00
CA PHE A 41 14.37 -2.04 17.20
C PHE A 41 15.14 -1.97 15.87
N LYS A 42 15.66 -3.12 15.44
CA LYS A 42 16.42 -3.22 14.18
C LYS A 42 15.46 -3.04 12.99
N PRO A 43 15.71 -2.06 12.12
CA PRO A 43 14.84 -1.83 10.97
C PRO A 43 15.12 -2.84 9.85
N HIS A 44 14.02 -3.37 9.27
CA HIS A 44 14.06 -4.12 8.00
C HIS A 44 13.01 -3.50 7.06
N PRO A 45 13.37 -2.41 6.34
CA PRO A 45 12.40 -1.71 5.51
C PRO A 45 11.90 -2.55 4.35
N VAL A 46 10.58 -2.68 4.25
CA VAL A 46 9.89 -3.43 3.19
C VAL A 46 9.13 -2.46 2.30
N VAL A 47 9.46 -2.45 1.03
CA VAL A 47 8.78 -1.71 -0.03
C VAL A 47 8.87 -2.50 -1.33
N ILE A 48 7.74 -2.70 -2.01
CA ILE A 48 7.65 -3.49 -3.23
C ILE A 48 6.83 -2.70 -4.25
N GLY A 49 7.26 -2.70 -5.49
CA GLY A 49 6.62 -2.02 -6.60
C GLY A 49 7.54 -1.08 -7.35
N SER A 50 6.99 -0.35 -8.29
CA SER A 50 7.69 0.61 -9.15
C SER A 50 6.93 1.94 -9.21
N ALA A 51 7.55 2.96 -9.79
CA ALA A 51 6.88 4.24 -10.04
C ALA A 51 5.73 4.11 -11.06
N THR A 52 5.68 3.03 -11.83
CA THR A 52 4.64 2.73 -12.85
C THR A 52 3.53 1.81 -12.34
N SER A 53 3.55 1.43 -11.06
CA SER A 53 2.53 0.56 -10.45
C SER A 53 1.13 1.14 -10.62
N LYS A 54 0.21 0.35 -11.14
CA LYS A 54 -1.18 0.77 -11.40
C LYS A 54 -1.98 0.99 -10.11
N ILE A 55 -1.68 0.21 -9.06
CA ILE A 55 -2.37 0.23 -7.76
C ILE A 55 -1.36 0.51 -6.66
N VAL A 56 -1.64 1.50 -5.82
CA VAL A 56 -0.90 1.73 -4.57
C VAL A 56 -1.70 1.14 -3.41
N GLN A 57 -1.15 0.12 -2.75
CA GLN A 57 -1.74 -0.51 -1.58
C GLN A 57 -1.01 -0.10 -0.32
N ILE A 58 -1.73 0.52 0.63
CA ILE A 58 -1.16 1.06 1.86
C ILE A 58 -1.82 0.40 3.06
N SER A 59 -1.01 -0.24 3.91
CA SER A 59 -1.43 -0.85 5.17
C SER A 59 -0.86 -0.11 6.39
N GLN A 60 -1.02 -0.67 7.58
CA GLN A 60 -0.51 -0.04 8.81
C GLN A 60 1.02 -0.14 8.93
N ALA A 61 1.55 -1.36 8.92
CA ALA A 61 2.97 -1.68 9.04
C ALA A 61 3.22 -3.15 8.69
N PRO A 62 4.45 -3.56 8.37
CA PRO A 62 4.82 -4.96 8.28
C PRO A 62 4.53 -5.73 9.56
N SER A 63 4.13 -6.99 9.46
CA SER A 63 4.00 -7.92 10.58
C SER A 63 5.36 -8.55 10.94
N LYS A 64 5.42 -9.27 12.08
CA LYS A 64 6.61 -10.05 12.45
C LYS A 64 7.04 -11.04 11.37
N THR A 65 6.08 -11.66 10.69
CA THR A 65 6.35 -12.58 9.56
C THR A 65 6.97 -11.84 8.37
N VAL A 66 6.46 -10.66 8.07
CA VAL A 66 7.01 -9.81 6.98
C VAL A 66 8.41 -9.32 7.31
N ASP A 67 8.67 -8.98 8.57
CA ASP A 67 10.01 -8.59 9.05
C ASP A 67 11.06 -9.69 8.82
N ALA A 68 10.66 -10.96 9.05
CA ALA A 68 11.53 -12.11 8.85
C ALA A 68 11.70 -12.50 7.36
N THR A 69 10.68 -12.32 6.53
CA THR A 69 10.67 -12.80 5.14
C THR A 69 10.91 -11.71 4.10
N LEU A 70 10.80 -10.45 4.50
CA LEU A 70 10.80 -9.25 3.64
C LEU A 70 9.74 -9.30 2.51
N LYS A 71 8.76 -10.19 2.63
CA LYS A 71 7.70 -10.37 1.65
C LYS A 71 6.34 -10.14 2.30
N PRO A 72 5.62 -9.03 1.97
CA PRO A 72 4.32 -8.72 2.57
C PRO A 72 3.24 -9.68 2.10
N PHE A 73 2.20 -9.85 2.94
CA PHE A 73 1.00 -10.63 2.61
C PHE A 73 1.26 -12.11 2.25
N THR A 74 2.20 -12.76 2.94
CA THR A 74 2.47 -14.21 2.81
C THR A 74 1.72 -15.05 3.84
N ASP A 75 1.17 -14.43 4.87
CA ASP A 75 0.39 -15.04 5.96
C ASP A 75 -1.08 -15.30 5.57
N GLN A 76 -1.89 -15.74 6.54
CA GLN A 76 -3.32 -16.00 6.34
C GLN A 76 -4.10 -14.75 5.90
N SER A 77 -3.73 -13.57 6.43
CA SER A 77 -4.32 -12.30 6.00
C SER A 77 -4.04 -12.02 4.51
N GLY A 78 -2.81 -12.30 4.09
CA GLY A 78 -2.40 -12.15 2.71
C GLY A 78 -3.08 -13.15 1.76
N LYS A 79 -3.25 -14.39 2.19
CA LYS A 79 -4.00 -15.41 1.41
C LYS A 79 -5.45 -14.97 1.20
N LYS A 80 -6.11 -14.54 2.29
CA LYS A 80 -7.48 -14.02 2.23
C LYS A 80 -7.59 -12.82 1.29
N LEU A 81 -6.66 -11.85 1.41
CA LEU A 81 -6.65 -10.66 0.57
C LEU A 81 -6.50 -11.01 -0.92
N LYS A 82 -5.50 -11.80 -1.27
CA LYS A 82 -5.18 -12.11 -2.67
C LYS A 82 -6.18 -13.06 -3.31
N TYR A 83 -6.46 -14.20 -2.66
CA TYR A 83 -7.19 -15.29 -3.29
C TYR A 83 -8.69 -15.22 -3.07
N GLU A 84 -9.14 -14.74 -1.89
CA GLU A 84 -10.57 -14.64 -1.61
C GLU A 84 -11.15 -13.28 -2.02
N TRP A 85 -10.44 -12.17 -1.74
CA TRP A 85 -10.95 -10.83 -2.00
C TRP A 85 -10.65 -10.34 -3.40
N TYR A 86 -9.38 -10.29 -3.78
CA TYR A 86 -8.97 -9.79 -5.10
C TYR A 86 -9.16 -10.82 -6.21
N GLN A 87 -9.05 -12.10 -5.88
CA GLN A 87 -9.05 -13.23 -6.83
C GLN A 87 -7.96 -13.09 -7.90
N ILE A 88 -6.75 -12.78 -7.45
CA ILE A 88 -5.55 -12.67 -8.27
C ILE A 88 -4.47 -13.64 -7.79
N THR A 89 -3.54 -13.97 -8.68
CA THR A 89 -2.40 -14.83 -8.38
C THR A 89 -1.30 -14.10 -7.62
N ASP A 90 -0.35 -14.85 -7.05
CA ASP A 90 0.86 -14.26 -6.46
C ASP A 90 1.69 -13.50 -7.49
N GLU A 91 1.76 -13.99 -8.72
CA GLU A 91 2.46 -13.35 -9.82
C GLU A 91 1.86 -11.98 -10.12
N GLU A 92 0.54 -11.88 -10.24
CA GLU A 92 -0.16 -10.61 -10.45
C GLU A 92 0.02 -9.66 -9.28
N PHE A 93 -0.08 -10.16 -8.03
CA PHE A 93 0.01 -9.34 -6.83
C PHE A 93 1.42 -8.78 -6.59
N TYR A 94 2.46 -9.55 -6.86
CA TYR A 94 3.85 -9.12 -6.68
C TYR A 94 4.49 -8.54 -7.94
N ASN A 95 3.75 -8.44 -9.03
CA ASN A 95 4.23 -7.74 -10.23
C ASN A 95 4.38 -6.25 -9.92
N PRO A 96 5.59 -5.68 -10.04
CA PRO A 96 5.86 -4.29 -9.70
C PRO A 96 5.12 -3.27 -10.60
N ASP A 97 4.65 -3.67 -11.77
CA ASP A 97 3.83 -2.80 -12.62
C ASP A 97 2.35 -2.81 -12.19
N ASN A 98 1.91 -3.84 -11.46
CA ASN A 98 0.56 -3.93 -10.95
C ASN A 98 0.40 -3.23 -9.60
N PHE A 99 1.23 -3.60 -8.63
CA PHE A 99 1.08 -3.12 -7.25
C PHE A 99 2.35 -2.47 -6.71
N PHE A 100 2.18 -1.30 -6.12
CA PHE A 100 3.10 -0.72 -5.15
C PHE A 100 2.56 -1.02 -3.76
N ILE A 101 3.27 -1.87 -3.02
CA ILE A 101 2.85 -2.34 -1.69
C ILE A 101 3.70 -1.64 -0.65
N THR A 102 3.06 -0.79 0.13
CA THR A 102 3.68 -0.02 1.21
C THR A 102 2.78 0.02 2.46
N ALA A 103 3.22 0.75 3.49
CA ALA A 103 2.50 0.91 4.74
C ALA A 103 2.83 2.27 5.37
N LEU A 104 2.13 2.69 6.42
CA LEU A 104 2.45 3.91 7.17
C LEU A 104 3.84 3.88 7.81
N ALA A 105 4.43 2.69 7.95
CA ALA A 105 5.84 2.49 8.27
C ALA A 105 6.38 1.28 7.51
N HIS A 106 7.63 1.38 7.04
CA HIS A 106 8.27 0.30 6.25
C HIS A 106 8.76 -0.88 7.08
N CYS A 107 8.87 -0.71 8.40
CA CYS A 107 9.43 -1.72 9.29
C CYS A 107 8.40 -2.21 10.29
N TYR A 108 8.57 -3.44 10.77
CA TYR A 108 7.79 -3.97 11.88
C TYR A 108 8.14 -3.22 13.17
N PRO A 109 7.19 -2.54 13.83
CA PRO A 109 7.47 -1.71 15.00
C PRO A 109 7.60 -2.50 16.31
N GLY A 110 7.48 -3.84 16.25
CA GLY A 110 7.48 -4.71 17.43
C GLY A 110 6.14 -4.74 18.16
N LYS A 111 6.14 -5.40 19.33
CA LYS A 111 4.96 -5.52 20.18
C LYS A 111 5.04 -4.63 21.41
N ASP A 112 3.89 -4.18 21.89
CA ASP A 112 3.76 -3.51 23.17
C ASP A 112 3.77 -4.52 24.35
N LYS A 113 3.68 -4.00 25.57
CA LYS A 113 3.65 -4.82 26.79
C LYS A 113 2.43 -5.76 26.89
N ASN A 114 1.39 -5.51 26.12
CA ASN A 114 0.17 -6.31 26.08
C ASN A 114 0.17 -7.32 24.92
N GLY A 115 1.24 -7.40 24.14
CA GLY A 115 1.37 -8.30 23.00
C GLY A 115 0.71 -7.81 21.71
N ASN A 116 0.22 -6.57 21.65
CA ASN A 116 -0.33 -5.97 20.44
C ASN A 116 0.79 -5.36 19.61
N ASP A 117 0.60 -5.30 18.29
CA ASP A 117 1.53 -4.59 17.42
C ASP A 117 1.53 -3.09 17.73
N LYS A 118 2.73 -2.53 17.95
CA LYS A 118 2.91 -1.10 18.19
C LYS A 118 2.39 -0.27 17.02
N ALA A 119 2.02 0.97 17.31
CA ALA A 119 1.68 1.92 16.27
C ALA A 119 2.90 2.20 15.36
N PRO A 120 2.70 2.40 14.04
CA PRO A 120 3.77 2.80 13.14
C PRO A 120 4.37 4.13 13.59
N PRO A 121 5.71 4.27 13.59
CA PRO A 121 6.37 5.52 13.93
C PRO A 121 6.00 6.62 12.92
N LYS A 122 5.45 7.75 13.39
CA LYS A 122 5.04 8.87 12.53
C LYS A 122 6.17 9.40 11.66
N ILE A 123 7.41 9.34 12.15
CA ILE A 123 8.59 9.79 11.40
C ILE A 123 8.76 9.02 10.08
N CYS A 124 8.33 7.75 10.00
CA CYS A 124 8.43 6.97 8.78
C CYS A 124 7.48 7.53 7.70
N TYR A 125 6.24 7.81 8.08
CA TYR A 125 5.26 8.42 7.20
C TYR A 125 5.73 9.80 6.69
N GLU A 126 6.19 10.67 7.60
CA GLU A 126 6.62 12.02 7.25
C GLU A 126 7.87 12.05 6.37
N LYS A 127 8.82 11.18 6.63
CA LYS A 127 10.09 11.18 5.92
C LYS A 127 10.03 10.44 4.58
N TRP A 128 9.30 9.33 4.52
CA TRP A 128 9.37 8.38 3.41
C TRP A 128 8.07 8.22 2.64
N ILE A 129 6.97 7.88 3.32
CA ILE A 129 5.72 7.49 2.64
C ILE A 129 5.17 8.65 1.80
N LYS A 130 5.16 9.86 2.33
CA LYS A 130 4.72 11.04 1.58
C LYS A 130 5.50 11.20 0.27
N LYS A 131 6.83 11.06 0.35
CA LYS A 131 7.71 11.18 -0.83
C LYS A 131 7.50 10.05 -1.84
N GLU A 132 7.32 8.81 -1.37
CA GLU A 132 7.01 7.68 -2.26
C GLU A 132 5.78 7.95 -3.11
N LEU A 133 4.70 8.41 -2.45
CA LEU A 133 3.42 8.63 -3.11
C LEU A 133 3.49 9.74 -4.18
N GLU A 134 4.43 10.67 -4.09
CA GLU A 134 4.67 11.70 -5.11
C GLU A 134 5.29 11.13 -6.40
N TYR A 135 5.99 9.99 -6.31
CA TYR A 135 6.66 9.36 -7.44
C TYR A 135 5.82 8.30 -8.16
N ILE A 136 4.62 7.95 -7.66
CA ILE A 136 3.86 6.84 -8.23
C ILE A 136 2.67 7.35 -9.04
N ASP A 137 2.67 7.03 -10.33
CA ASP A 137 1.55 7.36 -11.21
C ASP A 137 0.49 6.24 -11.24
N ASN A 138 -0.09 5.96 -10.07
CA ASN A 138 -1.12 4.95 -9.91
C ASN A 138 -2.49 5.40 -10.45
N LYS A 139 -3.35 4.42 -10.72
CA LYS A 139 -4.76 4.63 -11.11
C LYS A 139 -5.74 4.41 -9.95
N LEU A 140 -5.31 3.68 -8.92
CA LEU A 140 -6.14 3.30 -7.78
C LEU A 140 -5.31 3.29 -6.49
N TYR A 141 -5.88 3.77 -5.40
CA TYR A 141 -5.40 3.54 -4.04
C TYR A 141 -6.22 2.46 -3.36
N ILE A 142 -5.57 1.56 -2.61
CA ILE A 142 -6.20 0.62 -1.69
C ILE A 142 -5.64 0.85 -0.29
N ILE A 143 -6.49 1.27 0.64
CA ILE A 143 -6.13 1.58 2.02
C ILE A 143 -6.64 0.45 2.91
N ILE A 144 -5.76 -0.23 3.64
CA ILE A 144 -6.11 -1.41 4.43
C ILE A 144 -6.03 -1.13 5.93
N GLY A 145 -7.16 -1.24 6.60
CA GLY A 145 -7.30 -1.17 8.05
C GLY A 145 -7.54 0.25 8.59
N ALA A 146 -8.12 0.32 9.79
CA ALA A 146 -8.60 1.55 10.39
C ALA A 146 -7.50 2.62 10.60
N LYS A 147 -6.27 2.23 10.96
CA LYS A 147 -5.19 3.20 11.19
C LYS A 147 -4.73 3.86 9.90
N ALA A 148 -4.62 3.09 8.81
CA ALA A 148 -4.31 3.65 7.50
C ALA A 148 -5.45 4.55 7.02
N ALA A 149 -6.70 4.11 7.12
CA ALA A 149 -7.88 4.90 6.78
C ALA A 149 -7.90 6.23 7.54
N LYS A 150 -7.71 6.23 8.86
CA LYS A 150 -7.69 7.45 9.70
C LYS A 150 -6.58 8.42 9.34
N THR A 151 -5.47 7.93 8.77
CA THR A 151 -4.36 8.80 8.33
C THR A 151 -4.73 9.59 7.07
N PHE A 152 -5.45 8.98 6.13
CA PHE A 152 -5.79 9.60 4.84
C PHE A 152 -7.19 10.23 4.81
N PHE A 153 -8.07 9.81 5.70
CA PHE A 153 -9.46 10.26 5.83
C PHE A 153 -9.76 10.56 7.31
N PRO A 154 -9.14 11.60 7.90
CA PRO A 154 -9.18 11.84 9.34
C PRO A 154 -10.58 12.16 9.89
N ASP A 155 -11.44 12.75 9.07
CA ASP A 155 -12.75 13.25 9.49
C ASP A 155 -13.92 12.36 9.07
N GLU A 156 -13.64 11.19 8.45
CA GLU A 156 -14.66 10.31 7.92
C GLU A 156 -14.85 9.05 8.79
N ASP A 157 -16.08 8.52 8.82
CA ASP A 157 -16.37 7.26 9.49
C ASP A 157 -15.73 6.09 8.72
N TYR A 158 -15.12 5.18 9.47
CA TYR A 158 -14.38 4.07 8.88
C TYR A 158 -15.29 3.07 8.15
N ASN A 159 -16.49 2.79 8.67
CA ASN A 159 -17.42 1.87 8.00
C ASN A 159 -17.97 2.50 6.72
N ASP A 160 -18.30 3.79 6.74
CA ASP A 160 -18.76 4.51 5.56
C ASP A 160 -17.69 4.47 4.45
N LEU A 161 -16.41 4.67 4.81
CA LEU A 161 -15.28 4.58 3.87
C LEU A 161 -15.19 3.21 3.19
N ILE A 162 -15.48 2.11 3.92
CA ILE A 162 -15.41 0.75 3.36
C ILE A 162 -16.53 0.51 2.33
N PHE A 163 -17.72 1.03 2.58
CA PHE A 163 -18.89 0.75 1.73
C PHE A 163 -19.11 1.73 0.57
N LYS A 164 -18.24 2.73 0.41
CA LYS A 164 -18.27 3.67 -0.74
C LYS A 164 -16.98 3.66 -1.54
N ASN A 165 -17.04 4.22 -2.73
CA ASN A 165 -15.85 4.58 -3.49
C ASN A 165 -15.39 5.96 -3.04
N ASN A 166 -14.11 6.09 -2.75
CA ASN A 166 -13.50 7.29 -2.19
C ASN A 166 -12.58 7.94 -3.23
N ILE A 167 -12.12 9.14 -2.93
CA ILE A 167 -11.10 9.86 -3.71
C ILE A 167 -9.94 10.20 -2.76
N LEU A 168 -8.74 9.84 -3.15
CA LEU A 168 -7.51 10.21 -2.45
C LEU A 168 -6.52 10.81 -3.43
N PHE A 169 -6.02 12.01 -3.15
CA PHE A 169 -5.10 12.75 -4.05
C PHE A 169 -5.63 12.84 -5.50
N ASN A 170 -6.91 13.15 -5.65
CA ASN A 170 -7.63 13.25 -6.93
C ASN A 170 -7.67 11.93 -7.74
N LYS A 171 -7.45 10.79 -7.13
CA LYS A 171 -7.52 9.45 -7.75
C LYS A 171 -8.52 8.57 -7.00
N PRO A 172 -9.13 7.58 -7.68
CA PRO A 172 -9.99 6.60 -7.02
C PRO A 172 -9.30 5.92 -5.85
N ALA A 173 -10.04 5.72 -4.76
CA ALA A 173 -9.55 5.04 -3.57
C ALA A 173 -10.60 4.08 -3.00
N ILE A 174 -10.14 2.93 -2.51
CA ILE A 174 -10.93 1.92 -1.82
C ILE A 174 -10.35 1.76 -0.42
N VAL A 175 -11.22 1.72 0.57
CA VAL A 175 -10.85 1.36 1.94
C VAL A 175 -11.33 -0.06 2.23
N LEU A 176 -10.44 -0.88 2.79
CA LEU A 176 -10.71 -2.26 3.16
C LEU A 176 -10.60 -2.45 4.67
N PRO A 177 -11.44 -3.31 5.27
CA PRO A 177 -11.18 -3.81 6.61
C PRO A 177 -9.88 -4.62 6.61
N HIS A 178 -9.24 -4.73 7.79
CA HIS A 178 -8.05 -5.56 7.86
C HIS A 178 -8.42 -7.05 7.64
N PRO A 179 -7.73 -7.79 6.75
CA PRO A 179 -8.10 -9.17 6.39
C PRO A 179 -7.76 -10.22 7.48
N SER A 180 -7.25 -9.78 8.62
CA SER A 180 -6.85 -10.65 9.74
C SER A 180 -8.00 -11.56 10.20
N PRO A 181 -7.72 -12.83 10.51
CA PRO A 181 -8.68 -13.72 11.17
C PRO A 181 -9.23 -13.18 12.49
N LEU A 182 -8.51 -12.29 13.17
CA LEU A 182 -8.95 -11.67 14.42
C LEU A 182 -10.09 -10.66 14.22
N ASN A 183 -10.40 -10.27 12.99
CA ASN A 183 -11.46 -9.30 12.67
C ASN A 183 -12.85 -9.95 12.48
N ILE A 184 -13.06 -11.15 13.08
CA ILE A 184 -14.29 -11.96 12.92
C ILE A 184 -15.54 -11.17 13.29
N LYS A 185 -15.49 -10.42 14.41
CA LYS A 185 -16.65 -9.65 14.88
C LYS A 185 -17.10 -8.66 13.83
N TRP A 186 -16.18 -7.88 13.26
CA TRP A 186 -16.50 -6.90 12.23
C TRP A 186 -17.21 -7.55 11.02
N PHE A 187 -16.72 -8.71 10.53
CA PHE A 187 -17.34 -9.41 9.40
C PHE A 187 -18.71 -9.97 9.72
N LYS A 188 -18.97 -10.40 10.98
CA LYS A 188 -20.29 -10.82 11.43
C LYS A 188 -21.27 -9.64 11.45
N ASP A 189 -20.81 -8.49 11.94
CA ASP A 189 -21.63 -7.28 12.05
C ASP A 189 -21.85 -6.61 10.67
N ASN A 190 -21.01 -6.91 9.66
CA ASN A 190 -21.05 -6.32 8.32
C ASN A 190 -21.09 -7.38 7.21
N PRO A 191 -22.12 -8.23 7.14
CA PRO A 191 -22.20 -9.35 6.18
C PRO A 191 -22.26 -8.89 4.72
N ASP A 192 -22.74 -7.68 4.45
CA ASP A 192 -22.83 -7.11 3.10
C ASP A 192 -21.46 -6.82 2.49
N PHE A 193 -20.40 -6.71 3.30
CA PHE A 193 -19.06 -6.59 2.77
C PHE A 193 -18.70 -7.77 1.86
N MET A 194 -18.87 -9.00 2.35
CA MET A 194 -18.56 -10.20 1.56
C MET A 194 -19.60 -10.53 0.49
N LYS A 195 -20.89 -10.15 0.73
CA LYS A 195 -21.99 -10.47 -0.19
C LYS A 195 -22.06 -9.52 -1.39
N LYS A 196 -21.71 -8.25 -1.20
CA LYS A 196 -21.91 -7.20 -2.19
C LYS A 196 -20.61 -6.42 -2.46
N ARG A 197 -20.07 -5.77 -1.43
CA ARG A 197 -18.98 -4.80 -1.57
C ARG A 197 -17.71 -5.40 -2.17
N ILE A 198 -17.32 -6.61 -1.75
CA ILE A 198 -16.11 -7.25 -2.26
C ILE A 198 -16.20 -7.60 -3.75
N ILE A 199 -17.39 -7.86 -4.26
CA ILE A 199 -17.62 -8.13 -5.70
C ILE A 199 -17.36 -6.87 -6.52
N GLU A 200 -17.83 -5.70 -6.05
CA GLU A 200 -17.56 -4.40 -6.68
C GLU A 200 -16.07 -4.07 -6.65
N ILE A 201 -15.43 -4.25 -5.51
CA ILE A 201 -14.00 -4.00 -5.31
C ILE A 201 -13.16 -4.87 -6.25
N ARG A 202 -13.47 -6.14 -6.36
CA ARG A 202 -12.83 -7.08 -7.27
C ARG A 202 -12.93 -6.62 -8.73
N LYS A 203 -14.11 -6.16 -9.13
CA LYS A 203 -14.31 -5.60 -10.47
C LYS A 203 -13.41 -4.38 -10.71
N ILE A 204 -13.38 -3.43 -9.75
CA ILE A 204 -12.54 -2.22 -9.87
C ILE A 204 -11.05 -2.58 -9.98
N ILE A 205 -10.57 -3.55 -9.19
CA ILE A 205 -9.18 -4.03 -9.26
C ILE A 205 -8.89 -4.64 -10.63
N ASN A 206 -9.72 -5.56 -11.10
CA ASN A 206 -9.54 -6.21 -12.40
C ASN A 206 -9.57 -5.19 -13.55
N ASP A 207 -10.52 -4.26 -13.55
CA ASP A 207 -10.59 -3.19 -14.54
C ASP A 207 -9.32 -2.32 -14.51
N THR A 208 -8.78 -2.05 -13.33
CA THR A 208 -7.55 -1.25 -13.16
C THR A 208 -6.32 -1.99 -13.69
N LEU A 209 -6.22 -3.28 -13.45
CA LEU A 209 -5.10 -4.11 -13.90
C LEU A 209 -5.14 -4.35 -15.42
N ASN A 210 -6.30 -4.52 -16.02
CA ASN A 210 -6.49 -4.90 -17.42
C ASN A 210 -6.64 -3.73 -18.39
N LYS A 211 -6.86 -2.51 -17.89
CA LYS A 211 -6.87 -1.30 -18.73
C LYS A 211 -5.44 -0.91 -19.10
N ASN A 212 -5.04 -1.21 -20.35
CA ASN A 212 -3.86 -0.65 -21.00
C ASN A 212 -4.09 0.79 -21.42
#